data_b475c6023e9355294a17bf22fdea3a54
#
_entry.id   b475c6023e9355294a17bf22fdea3a54
#
_cell.length_a   1.000
_cell.length_b   1.000
_cell.length_c   1.000
_cell.angle_alpha   90.00
_cell.angle_beta   90.00
_cell.angle_gamma   90.00
#
_symmetry.space_group_name_H-M   'P 1'
#
loop_
_entity.id
_entity.type
_entity.pdbx_description
1 polymer ?
#
loop_
_entity_poly.entity_id
_entity_poly.type
_entity_poly.pdbx_seq_one_letter_code
_entity_poly.pdbx_strand_id
1 'polypeptide(L)'
;MTNKKIDVIIIGGGPAGASTALYAARGGLNVVLLHNGQSALHRAERIENFYGAGAVGGGELYSRGLEQARAVGARIVDCVVSSAGYDGECFTVATDCGEFVSRRLVIATGAERRRADIAGLRELEGKGVSYCAVCDAFFYRKKRVGVLGAGEFAAHEYNALSGVVGEVILLTHGEKPTFAADNMREKKIARVLKSDETDRLCGVEFSDGETLALDGL
;
A
#
# COMPACT_ATOMS: atom_id res chain seq x y z
N MET A 1 6.83 12.38 36.49
CA MET A 1 7.24 12.10 35.10
C MET A 1 7.42 13.45 34.43
N THR A 2 8.64 13.84 34.08
CA THR A 2 8.92 15.11 33.41
C THR A 2 8.21 15.12 32.07
N ASN A 3 7.28 16.06 31.90
CA ASN A 3 6.56 16.29 30.67
C ASN A 3 7.57 16.85 29.63
N LYS A 4 8.38 15.97 29.05
CA LYS A 4 9.36 16.38 28.04
C LYS A 4 8.58 16.91 26.82
N LYS A 5 8.91 18.13 26.40
CA LYS A 5 8.31 18.76 25.20
C LYS A 5 8.49 17.83 24.01
N ILE A 6 7.43 17.57 23.28
CA ILE A 6 7.48 16.76 22.06
C ILE A 6 8.16 17.58 20.96
N ASP A 7 9.20 17.03 20.33
CA ASP A 7 9.91 17.69 19.24
C ASP A 7 9.26 17.44 17.89
N VAL A 8 8.71 16.23 17.71
CA VAL A 8 8.01 15.83 16.47
C VAL A 8 6.88 14.84 16.77
N ILE A 9 5.73 15.09 16.18
CA ILE A 9 4.62 14.15 16.10
C ILE A 9 4.65 13.50 14.72
N ILE A 10 4.45 12.18 14.66
CA ILE A 10 4.34 11.41 13.44
C ILE A 10 2.97 10.75 13.43
N ILE A 11 2.16 10.96 12.38
CA ILE A 11 0.85 10.33 12.21
C ILE A 11 0.98 9.19 11.21
N GLY A 12 0.76 7.96 11.66
CA GLY A 12 0.80 6.73 10.87
C GLY A 12 1.95 5.81 11.25
N GLY A 13 1.64 4.55 11.59
CA GLY A 13 2.58 3.52 12.03
C GLY A 13 3.14 2.64 10.91
N GLY A 14 2.85 2.93 9.65
CA GLY A 14 3.38 2.19 8.51
C GLY A 14 4.90 2.35 8.33
N PRO A 15 5.51 1.76 7.28
CA PRO A 15 6.96 1.79 7.07
C PRO A 15 7.56 3.18 7.10
N ALA A 16 6.89 4.16 6.50
CA ALA A 16 7.36 5.54 6.46
C ALA A 16 7.39 6.17 7.86
N GLY A 17 6.29 6.01 8.63
CA GLY A 17 6.20 6.57 9.98
C GLY A 17 7.14 5.88 10.96
N ALA A 18 7.20 4.55 10.95
CA ALA A 18 8.11 3.78 11.80
C ALA A 18 9.58 4.11 11.52
N SER A 19 9.98 4.21 10.24
CA SER A 19 11.32 4.61 9.85
C SER A 19 11.63 6.05 10.31
N THR A 20 10.68 6.97 10.11
CA THR A 20 10.85 8.36 10.57
C THR A 20 11.02 8.41 12.09
N ALA A 21 10.20 7.68 12.84
CA ALA A 21 10.31 7.62 14.30
C ALA A 21 11.64 7.05 14.78
N LEU A 22 12.09 5.95 14.13
CA LEU A 22 13.37 5.31 14.41
C LEU A 22 14.53 6.29 14.26
N TYR A 23 14.63 6.98 13.12
CA TYR A 23 15.76 7.88 12.86
C TYR A 23 15.66 9.17 13.64
N ALA A 24 14.48 9.75 13.84
CA ALA A 24 14.30 10.95 14.64
C ALA A 24 14.67 10.71 16.12
N ALA A 25 14.24 9.58 16.69
CA ALA A 25 14.61 9.21 18.07
C ALA A 25 16.10 8.92 18.20
N ARG A 26 16.73 8.24 17.23
CA ARG A 26 18.19 8.07 17.18
C ARG A 26 18.95 9.39 17.07
N GLY A 27 18.34 10.39 16.43
CA GLY A 27 18.86 11.78 16.39
C GLY A 27 18.68 12.57 17.70
N GLY A 28 18.14 11.94 18.74
CA GLY A 28 17.98 12.56 20.07
C GLY A 28 16.71 13.39 20.25
N LEU A 29 15.75 13.32 19.30
CA LEU A 29 14.48 14.02 19.41
C LEU A 29 13.48 13.26 20.30
N ASN A 30 12.62 14.01 21.00
CA ASN A 30 11.46 13.44 21.67
C ASN A 30 10.34 13.21 20.65
N VAL A 31 10.18 11.96 20.24
CA VAL A 31 9.26 11.54 19.19
C VAL A 31 8.00 10.93 19.78
N VAL A 32 6.84 11.34 19.26
CA VAL A 32 5.57 10.64 19.45
C VAL A 32 5.07 10.17 18.09
N LEU A 33 4.85 8.87 17.94
CA LEU A 33 4.20 8.28 16.79
C LEU A 33 2.79 7.84 17.17
N LEU A 34 1.80 8.35 16.44
CA LEU A 34 0.38 8.07 16.61
C LEU A 34 -0.07 7.10 15.51
N HIS A 35 -0.70 5.99 15.88
CA HIS A 35 -1.21 4.99 14.93
C HIS A 35 -2.49 4.33 15.45
N ASN A 36 -3.30 3.80 14.55
CA ASN A 36 -4.54 3.09 14.86
C ASN A 36 -4.44 1.57 14.60
N GLY A 37 -3.24 1.02 14.61
CA GLY A 37 -3.01 -0.40 14.36
C GLY A 37 -3.17 -0.83 12.89
N GLN A 38 -3.55 0.06 11.97
CA GLN A 38 -3.77 -0.30 10.57
C GLN A 38 -2.59 0.10 9.67
N SER A 39 -2.29 -0.76 8.70
CA SER A 39 -1.28 -0.50 7.68
C SER A 39 -1.60 -1.27 6.40
N ALA A 40 -1.23 -0.72 5.26
CA ALA A 40 -1.27 -1.43 3.98
C ALA A 40 -0.44 -2.72 3.99
N LEU A 41 0.57 -2.82 4.86
CA LEU A 41 1.38 -4.03 5.04
C LEU A 41 0.56 -5.25 5.45
N HIS A 42 -0.51 -5.09 6.25
CA HIS A 42 -1.32 -6.22 6.72
C HIS A 42 -1.98 -7.03 5.60
N ARG A 43 -2.04 -6.48 4.37
CA ARG A 43 -2.57 -7.16 3.19
C ARG A 43 -1.55 -8.08 2.51
N ALA A 44 -0.27 -7.92 2.84
CA ALA A 44 0.80 -8.72 2.25
C ALA A 44 1.06 -9.95 3.12
N GLU A 45 0.70 -11.14 2.61
CA GLU A 45 1.00 -12.40 3.31
C GLU A 45 2.50 -12.66 3.37
N ARG A 46 3.24 -12.25 2.33
CA ARG A 46 4.67 -12.46 2.18
C ARG A 46 5.34 -11.26 1.51
N ILE A 47 6.38 -10.74 2.13
CA ILE A 47 7.23 -9.67 1.65
C ILE A 47 8.66 -10.20 1.57
N GLU A 48 9.29 -10.13 0.39
CA GLU A 48 10.65 -10.64 0.16
C GLU A 48 11.62 -9.56 -0.30
N ASN A 49 11.10 -8.40 -0.66
CA ASN A 49 11.85 -7.28 -1.24
C ASN A 49 12.18 -6.17 -0.23
N PHE A 50 12.00 -6.40 1.08
CA PHE A 50 12.43 -5.46 2.11
C PHE A 50 13.83 -5.85 2.57
N TYR A 51 14.83 -5.02 2.21
CA TYR A 51 16.23 -5.29 2.49
C TYR A 51 16.47 -5.57 4.00
N GLY A 52 17.13 -6.68 4.26
CA GLY A 52 17.51 -7.09 5.63
C GLY A 52 16.44 -7.82 6.42
N ALA A 53 15.18 -7.90 5.95
CA ALA A 53 14.11 -8.60 6.67
C ALA A 53 13.99 -10.08 6.30
N GLY A 54 14.48 -10.49 5.11
CA GLY A 54 14.18 -11.81 4.53
C GLY A 54 12.70 -11.94 4.18
N ALA A 55 12.23 -13.17 4.00
CA ALA A 55 10.81 -13.42 3.77
C ALA A 55 10.04 -13.24 5.10
N VAL A 56 9.08 -12.31 5.11
CA VAL A 56 8.33 -11.92 6.31
C VAL A 56 6.89 -11.58 5.97
N GLY A 57 5.95 -11.85 6.87
CA GLY A 57 4.57 -11.38 6.75
C GLY A 57 4.46 -9.88 6.99
N GLY A 58 3.53 -9.21 6.29
CA GLY A 58 3.37 -7.76 6.40
C GLY A 58 3.00 -7.28 7.81
N GLY A 59 2.16 -8.02 8.53
CA GLY A 59 1.82 -7.72 9.93
C GLY A 59 3.04 -7.86 10.87
N GLU A 60 3.89 -8.84 10.63
CA GLU A 60 5.13 -9.02 11.40
C GLU A 60 6.12 -7.89 11.11
N LEU A 61 6.29 -7.50 9.84
CA LEU A 61 7.16 -6.38 9.47
C LEU A 61 6.68 -5.07 10.09
N TYR A 62 5.36 -4.84 10.12
CA TYR A 62 4.76 -3.70 10.81
C TYR A 62 5.11 -3.67 12.29
N SER A 63 4.89 -4.76 13.01
CA SER A 63 5.17 -4.87 14.45
C SER A 63 6.64 -4.66 14.75
N ARG A 64 7.54 -5.31 14.00
CA ARG A 64 9.00 -5.14 14.11
C ARG A 64 9.43 -3.69 13.93
N GLY A 65 8.84 -2.96 12.98
CA GLY A 65 9.16 -1.54 12.74
C GLY A 65 8.80 -0.65 13.94
N LEU A 66 7.62 -0.84 14.53
CA LEU A 66 7.20 -0.10 15.72
C LEU A 66 8.05 -0.46 16.96
N GLU A 67 8.41 -1.72 17.13
CA GLU A 67 9.29 -2.17 18.21
C GLU A 67 10.69 -1.57 18.11
N GLN A 68 11.27 -1.54 16.91
CA GLN A 68 12.57 -0.87 16.68
C GLN A 68 12.53 0.61 17.04
N ALA A 69 11.48 1.32 16.64
CA ALA A 69 11.32 2.74 17.00
C ALA A 69 11.17 2.92 18.51
N ARG A 70 10.40 2.05 19.18
CA ARG A 70 10.22 2.07 20.64
C ARG A 70 11.54 1.81 21.38
N ALA A 71 12.34 0.83 20.90
CA ALA A 71 13.59 0.45 21.52
C ALA A 71 14.65 1.58 21.56
N VAL A 72 14.56 2.55 20.64
CA VAL A 72 15.43 3.73 20.61
C VAL A 72 14.83 4.98 21.26
N GLY A 73 13.66 4.83 21.93
CA GLY A 73 13.07 5.89 22.75
C GLY A 73 11.89 6.64 22.12
N ALA A 74 11.42 6.25 20.93
CA ALA A 74 10.16 6.81 20.41
C ALA A 74 8.95 6.35 21.24
N ARG A 75 8.08 7.29 21.61
CA ARG A 75 6.80 6.99 22.23
C ARG A 75 5.80 6.59 21.17
N ILE A 76 5.35 5.35 21.21
CA ILE A 76 4.34 4.80 20.29
C ILE A 76 2.99 4.79 20.99
N VAL A 77 2.00 5.45 20.39
CA VAL A 77 0.66 5.62 20.96
C VAL A 77 -0.37 5.07 20.00
N ASP A 78 -1.16 4.11 20.47
CA ASP A 78 -2.30 3.58 19.73
C ASP A 78 -3.49 4.51 19.96
N CYS A 79 -3.92 5.22 18.91
CA CYS A 79 -5.02 6.17 18.93
C CYS A 79 -5.47 6.52 17.52
N VAL A 80 -6.70 7.05 17.42
CA VAL A 80 -7.26 7.57 16.18
C VAL A 80 -7.09 9.09 16.15
N VAL A 81 -6.36 9.60 15.16
CA VAL A 81 -6.23 11.03 14.93
C VAL A 81 -7.48 11.54 14.22
N SER A 82 -8.12 12.56 14.78
CA SER A 82 -9.32 13.18 14.21
C SER A 82 -9.02 14.48 13.46
N SER A 83 -8.04 15.26 13.92
CA SER A 83 -7.65 16.49 13.24
C SER A 83 -6.22 16.91 13.58
N ALA A 84 -5.65 17.77 12.75
CA ALA A 84 -4.40 18.45 13.01
C ALA A 84 -4.54 19.92 12.60
N GLY A 85 -4.11 20.83 13.46
CA GLY A 85 -4.12 22.28 13.24
C GLY A 85 -2.71 22.86 13.41
N TYR A 86 -2.48 24.04 12.84
CA TYR A 86 -1.25 24.83 13.00
C TYR A 86 -1.60 26.27 13.35
N ASP A 87 -1.04 26.79 14.44
CA ASP A 87 -1.33 28.14 14.94
C ASP A 87 -0.30 29.20 14.52
N GLY A 88 0.68 28.81 13.70
CA GLY A 88 1.81 29.67 13.28
C GLY A 88 3.11 29.32 14.02
N GLU A 89 3.07 28.59 15.13
CA GLU A 89 4.25 28.18 15.90
C GLU A 89 4.28 26.67 16.16
N CYS A 90 3.14 26.07 16.51
CA CYS A 90 3.02 24.67 16.88
C CYS A 90 1.88 23.97 16.12
N PHE A 91 2.05 22.67 15.94
CA PHE A 91 1.00 21.76 15.50
C PHE A 91 0.28 21.20 16.74
N THR A 92 -1.05 21.24 16.71
CA THR A 92 -1.92 20.55 17.68
C THR A 92 -2.62 19.41 16.96
N VAL A 93 -2.46 18.19 17.48
CA VAL A 93 -3.07 16.98 16.93
C VAL A 93 -4.08 16.44 17.93
N ALA A 94 -5.36 16.43 17.56
CA ALA A 94 -6.44 15.89 18.37
C ALA A 94 -6.66 14.41 18.07
N THR A 95 -6.83 13.61 19.13
CA THR A 95 -7.04 12.16 19.05
C THR A 95 -8.13 11.74 20.06
N ASP A 96 -8.58 10.50 19.94
CA ASP A 96 -9.49 9.86 20.89
C ASP A 96 -8.88 9.63 22.29
N CYS A 97 -7.56 9.72 22.43
CA CYS A 97 -6.85 9.58 23.72
C CYS A 97 -6.30 10.91 24.27
N GLY A 98 -6.63 12.05 23.66
CA GLY A 98 -6.19 13.39 24.06
C GLY A 98 -5.49 14.18 22.97
N GLU A 99 -4.91 15.31 23.35
CA GLU A 99 -4.20 16.20 22.42
C GLU A 99 -2.70 16.11 22.57
N PHE A 100 -2.01 16.25 21.44
CA PHE A 100 -0.55 16.30 21.35
C PHE A 100 -0.11 17.59 20.66
N VAL A 101 0.91 18.24 21.20
CA VAL A 101 1.43 19.50 20.65
C VAL A 101 2.91 19.38 20.36
N SER A 102 3.35 19.81 19.17
CA SER A 102 4.76 19.86 18.81
C SER A 102 5.06 20.92 17.75
N ARG A 103 6.33 21.27 17.59
CA ARG A 103 6.77 22.21 16.54
C ARG A 103 6.85 21.57 15.15
N ARG A 104 6.84 20.25 15.06
CA ARG A 104 7.00 19.52 13.78
C ARG A 104 5.99 18.41 13.69
N LEU A 105 5.36 18.31 12.53
CA LEU A 105 4.41 17.26 12.21
C LEU A 105 4.87 16.52 10.97
N VAL A 106 4.85 15.19 11.03
CA VAL A 106 5.06 14.31 9.88
C VAL A 106 3.77 13.54 9.63
N ILE A 107 3.23 13.65 8.42
CA ILE A 107 2.06 12.91 7.98
C ILE A 107 2.54 11.69 7.18
N ALA A 108 2.37 10.50 7.74
CA ALA A 108 2.77 9.21 7.17
C ALA A 108 1.59 8.23 7.12
N THR A 109 0.40 8.76 6.89
CA THR A 109 -0.87 8.00 6.92
C THR A 109 -1.03 7.01 5.78
N GLY A 110 -0.15 7.05 4.79
CA GLY A 110 -0.26 6.26 3.58
C GLY A 110 -1.33 6.79 2.64
N ALA A 111 -1.70 5.96 1.68
CA ALA A 111 -2.75 6.27 0.71
C ALA A 111 -3.76 5.13 0.67
N GLU A 112 -5.02 5.46 0.64
CA GLU A 112 -6.08 4.52 0.30
C GLU A 112 -6.19 4.44 -1.22
N ARG A 113 -6.03 3.24 -1.76
CA ARG A 113 -6.15 3.03 -3.20
C ARG A 113 -7.62 2.95 -3.59
N ARG A 114 -7.99 3.68 -4.64
CA ARG A 114 -9.30 3.50 -5.28
C ARG A 114 -9.37 2.08 -5.84
N ARG A 115 -10.42 1.37 -5.52
CA ARG A 115 -10.68 0.04 -6.04
C ARG A 115 -11.74 0.14 -7.12
N ALA A 116 -11.54 -0.61 -8.20
CA ALA A 116 -12.60 -0.79 -9.18
C ALA A 116 -13.72 -1.64 -8.57
N ASP A 117 -14.96 -1.29 -8.87
CA ASP A 117 -16.13 -2.06 -8.48
C ASP A 117 -16.37 -3.16 -9.52
N ILE A 118 -15.58 -4.23 -9.42
CA ILE A 118 -15.63 -5.39 -10.30
C ILE A 118 -15.88 -6.63 -9.45
N ALA A 119 -16.87 -7.42 -9.83
CA ALA A 119 -17.25 -8.63 -9.10
C ALA A 119 -16.05 -9.60 -8.96
N GLY A 120 -15.83 -10.11 -7.74
CA GLY A 120 -14.73 -11.03 -7.40
C GLY A 120 -13.36 -10.39 -7.19
N LEU A 121 -13.17 -9.09 -7.52
CA LEU A 121 -11.86 -8.46 -7.44
C LEU A 121 -11.29 -8.47 -6.01
N ARG A 122 -12.13 -8.18 -5.01
CA ARG A 122 -11.71 -8.15 -3.59
C ARG A 122 -11.34 -9.52 -3.04
N GLU A 123 -12.06 -10.54 -3.48
CA GLU A 123 -11.89 -11.92 -3.01
C GLU A 123 -10.55 -12.52 -3.46
N LEU A 124 -9.99 -11.97 -4.54
CA LEU A 124 -8.74 -12.41 -5.14
C LEU A 124 -7.55 -11.48 -4.83
N GLU A 125 -7.70 -10.49 -3.94
CA GLU A 125 -6.57 -9.69 -3.43
C GLU A 125 -5.56 -10.63 -2.74
N GLY A 126 -4.28 -10.59 -3.17
CA GLY A 126 -3.23 -11.51 -2.74
C GLY A 126 -3.27 -12.89 -3.42
N LYS A 127 -4.37 -13.22 -4.09
CA LYS A 127 -4.57 -14.49 -4.82
C LYS A 127 -4.49 -14.33 -6.34
N GLY A 128 -3.68 -13.39 -6.80
CA GLY A 128 -3.51 -13.05 -8.22
C GLY A 128 -3.89 -11.62 -8.55
N VAL A 129 -4.65 -10.93 -7.69
CA VAL A 129 -4.90 -9.50 -7.77
C VAL A 129 -3.91 -8.78 -6.87
N SER A 130 -3.16 -7.83 -7.45
CA SER A 130 -2.15 -7.00 -6.76
C SER A 130 -2.34 -5.52 -7.05
N TYR A 131 -1.85 -4.68 -6.18
CA TYR A 131 -1.83 -3.23 -6.35
C TYR A 131 -0.40 -2.66 -6.41
N CYS A 132 0.61 -3.50 -6.62
CA CYS A 132 2.01 -3.08 -6.69
C CYS A 132 2.78 -3.95 -7.68
N ALA A 133 2.96 -3.47 -8.90
CA ALA A 133 3.72 -4.19 -9.92
C ALA A 133 5.15 -4.52 -9.45
N VAL A 134 5.86 -3.53 -8.91
CA VAL A 134 7.25 -3.70 -8.45
C VAL A 134 7.37 -4.73 -7.32
N CYS A 135 6.33 -4.85 -6.46
CA CYS A 135 6.33 -5.82 -5.37
C CYS A 135 6.22 -7.26 -5.89
N ASP A 136 5.38 -7.48 -6.88
CA ASP A 136 4.90 -8.81 -7.26
C ASP A 136 5.37 -9.28 -8.63
N ALA A 137 5.93 -8.40 -9.47
CA ALA A 137 6.38 -8.71 -10.84
C ALA A 137 7.26 -9.97 -10.93
N PHE A 138 8.12 -10.18 -9.92
CA PHE A 138 9.01 -11.34 -9.87
C PHE A 138 8.26 -12.69 -9.90
N PHE A 139 7.08 -12.78 -9.27
CA PHE A 139 6.26 -14.00 -9.22
C PHE A 139 5.52 -14.28 -10.53
N TYR A 140 5.48 -13.28 -11.43
CA TYR A 140 4.79 -13.34 -12.72
C TYR A 140 5.74 -13.40 -13.92
N ARG A 141 7.00 -13.73 -13.71
CA ARG A 141 7.96 -13.96 -14.81
C ARG A 141 7.42 -14.99 -15.78
N LYS A 142 7.49 -14.70 -17.09
CA LYS A 142 6.99 -15.54 -18.20
C LYS A 142 5.47 -15.81 -18.17
N LYS A 143 4.72 -15.07 -17.35
CA LYS A 143 3.27 -15.18 -17.23
C LYS A 143 2.59 -14.01 -17.92
N ARG A 144 1.27 -14.16 -18.13
CA ARG A 144 0.41 -13.12 -18.70
C ARG A 144 -0.27 -12.33 -17.59
N VAL A 145 -0.06 -11.01 -17.57
CA VAL A 145 -0.57 -10.12 -16.52
C VAL A 145 -1.41 -9.02 -17.13
N GLY A 146 -2.59 -8.76 -16.55
CA GLY A 146 -3.41 -7.61 -16.84
C GLY A 146 -3.02 -6.42 -15.96
N VAL A 147 -3.03 -5.21 -16.51
CA VAL A 147 -2.96 -3.96 -15.74
C VAL A 147 -4.30 -3.24 -15.88
N LEU A 148 -5.04 -3.12 -14.78
CA LEU A 148 -6.35 -2.49 -14.76
C LEU A 148 -6.23 -0.99 -14.53
N GLY A 149 -6.69 -0.19 -15.48
CA GLY A 149 -6.74 1.26 -15.41
C GLY A 149 -6.43 1.94 -16.74
N ALA A 150 -6.58 3.26 -16.80
CA ALA A 150 -6.40 4.05 -18.01
C ALA A 150 -5.54 5.32 -17.81
N GLY A 151 -5.21 5.67 -16.56
CA GLY A 151 -4.46 6.87 -16.21
C GLY A 151 -2.96 6.65 -16.02
N GLU A 152 -2.25 7.70 -15.58
CA GLU A 152 -0.79 7.70 -15.40
C GLU A 152 -0.29 6.61 -14.45
N PHE A 153 -1.06 6.27 -13.42
CA PHE A 153 -0.68 5.18 -12.51
C PHE A 153 -0.65 3.84 -13.25
N ALA A 154 -1.67 3.54 -14.08
CA ALA A 154 -1.69 2.34 -14.91
C ALA A 154 -0.54 2.33 -15.92
N ALA A 155 -0.17 3.49 -16.49
CA ALA A 155 0.99 3.62 -17.36
C ALA A 155 2.29 3.23 -16.65
N HIS A 156 2.47 3.71 -15.41
CA HIS A 156 3.64 3.39 -14.59
C HIS A 156 3.74 1.88 -14.30
N GLU A 157 2.63 1.26 -13.85
CA GLU A 157 2.59 -0.18 -13.55
C GLU A 157 2.78 -1.02 -14.83
N TYR A 158 2.16 -0.64 -15.95
CA TYR A 158 2.34 -1.29 -17.25
C TYR A 158 3.81 -1.30 -17.69
N ASN A 159 4.47 -0.14 -17.63
CA ASN A 159 5.88 -0.03 -18.00
C ASN A 159 6.80 -0.82 -17.04
N ALA A 160 6.50 -0.82 -15.75
CA ALA A 160 7.27 -1.57 -14.75
C ALA A 160 7.20 -3.09 -14.98
N LEU A 161 6.06 -3.60 -15.48
CA LEU A 161 5.85 -5.02 -15.78
C LEU A 161 6.42 -5.44 -17.13
N SER A 162 6.40 -4.57 -18.15
CA SER A 162 6.71 -4.89 -19.55
C SER A 162 8.10 -5.52 -19.75
N GLY A 163 9.08 -5.24 -18.87
CA GLY A 163 10.42 -5.84 -18.95
C GLY A 163 10.62 -7.08 -18.07
N VAL A 164 9.62 -7.50 -17.30
CA VAL A 164 9.77 -8.52 -16.26
C VAL A 164 8.89 -9.75 -16.49
N VAL A 165 7.63 -9.53 -16.89
CA VAL A 165 6.65 -10.61 -17.11
C VAL A 165 6.67 -11.10 -18.56
N GLY A 166 5.96 -12.18 -18.86
CA GLY A 166 5.91 -12.75 -20.20
C GLY A 166 5.09 -11.90 -21.17
N GLU A 167 3.95 -11.40 -20.73
CA GLU A 167 3.04 -10.55 -21.50
C GLU A 167 2.30 -9.61 -20.57
N VAL A 168 2.22 -8.33 -20.93
CA VAL A 168 1.41 -7.33 -20.22
C VAL A 168 0.26 -6.89 -21.11
N ILE A 169 -0.95 -6.85 -20.56
CA ILE A 169 -2.15 -6.41 -21.26
C ILE A 169 -2.79 -5.28 -20.47
N LEU A 170 -2.95 -4.10 -21.08
CA LEU A 170 -3.70 -3.01 -20.47
C LEU A 170 -5.21 -3.28 -20.58
N LEU A 171 -5.90 -3.24 -19.46
CA LEU A 171 -7.35 -3.41 -19.33
C LEU A 171 -7.97 -2.10 -18.88
N THR A 172 -8.53 -1.31 -19.80
CA THR A 172 -8.98 0.05 -19.46
C THR A 172 -10.36 0.08 -18.80
N HIS A 173 -11.06 -1.06 -18.76
CA HIS A 173 -12.42 -1.17 -18.21
C HIS A 173 -13.42 -0.21 -18.87
N GLY A 174 -13.22 0.10 -20.15
CA GLY A 174 -14.06 1.01 -20.93
C GLY A 174 -13.69 2.48 -20.82
N GLU A 175 -12.62 2.82 -20.09
CA GLU A 175 -12.10 4.19 -20.03
C GLU A 175 -11.10 4.44 -21.17
N LYS A 176 -11.01 5.70 -21.62
CA LYS A 176 -10.04 6.10 -22.63
C LYS A 176 -8.65 6.23 -21.98
N PRO A 177 -7.64 5.49 -22.45
CA PRO A 177 -6.31 5.57 -21.86
C PRO A 177 -5.64 6.92 -22.17
N THR A 178 -4.83 7.40 -21.22
CA THR A 178 -4.02 8.61 -21.36
C THR A 178 -2.64 8.34 -21.97
N PHE A 179 -2.31 7.08 -22.26
CA PHE A 179 -1.05 6.64 -22.82
C PHE A 179 -1.26 5.52 -23.84
N ALA A 180 -0.25 5.26 -24.66
CA ALA A 180 -0.24 4.16 -25.62
C ALA A 180 0.29 2.88 -24.94
N ALA A 181 -0.37 1.74 -25.20
CA ALA A 181 0.08 0.41 -24.80
C ALA A 181 0.05 -0.50 -26.03
N ASP A 182 1.10 -1.32 -26.21
CA ASP A 182 1.22 -2.23 -27.35
C ASP A 182 0.13 -3.32 -27.36
N ASN A 183 -0.31 -3.74 -26.16
CA ASN A 183 -1.37 -4.72 -26.01
C ASN A 183 -2.43 -4.18 -25.05
N MET A 184 -3.67 -4.01 -25.55
CA MET A 184 -4.74 -3.35 -24.82
C MET A 184 -6.10 -3.98 -25.10
N ARG A 185 -6.98 -3.93 -24.10
CA ARG A 185 -8.42 -4.24 -24.20
C ARG A 185 -9.22 -3.11 -23.56
N GLU A 186 -10.02 -2.42 -24.35
CA GLU A 186 -10.86 -1.28 -23.91
C GLU A 186 -12.23 -1.72 -23.37
N LYS A 187 -12.49 -3.02 -23.35
CA LYS A 187 -13.77 -3.58 -22.94
C LYS A 187 -14.00 -3.45 -21.43
N LYS A 188 -15.25 -3.24 -21.05
CA LYS A 188 -15.68 -3.23 -19.66
C LYS A 188 -15.60 -4.64 -19.07
N ILE A 189 -14.94 -4.81 -17.95
CA ILE A 189 -14.84 -6.08 -17.24
C ILE A 189 -16.13 -6.28 -16.42
N ALA A 190 -16.77 -7.42 -16.56
CA ALA A 190 -17.92 -7.80 -15.76
C ALA A 190 -17.50 -8.43 -14.42
N ARG A 191 -16.52 -9.31 -14.46
CA ARG A 191 -15.98 -9.98 -13.27
C ARG A 191 -14.57 -10.50 -13.48
N VAL A 192 -13.87 -10.75 -12.39
CA VAL A 192 -12.65 -11.55 -12.40
C VAL A 192 -12.99 -13.03 -12.25
N LEU A 193 -12.18 -13.89 -12.86
CA LEU A 193 -12.37 -15.33 -12.87
C LEU A 193 -11.41 -16.00 -11.90
N LYS A 194 -11.94 -16.96 -11.16
CA LYS A 194 -11.20 -17.75 -10.19
C LYS A 194 -11.07 -19.19 -10.68
N SER A 195 -9.91 -19.79 -10.53
CA SER A 195 -9.68 -21.21 -10.75
C SER A 195 -10.21 -22.02 -9.55
N ASP A 196 -11.03 -23.02 -9.81
CA ASP A 196 -11.55 -23.93 -8.77
C ASP A 196 -10.46 -24.80 -8.16
N GLU A 197 -9.39 -25.09 -8.93
CA GLU A 197 -8.28 -25.93 -8.47
C GLU A 197 -7.32 -25.19 -7.53
N THR A 198 -7.04 -23.91 -7.80
CA THR A 198 -5.98 -23.17 -7.12
C THR A 198 -6.51 -22.08 -6.19
N ASP A 199 -7.80 -21.76 -6.23
CA ASP A 199 -8.43 -20.64 -5.53
C ASP A 199 -7.79 -19.28 -5.87
N ARG A 200 -7.16 -19.16 -7.06
CA ARG A 200 -6.45 -17.98 -7.53
C ARG A 200 -7.10 -17.41 -8.79
N LEU A 201 -6.77 -16.14 -9.10
CA LEU A 201 -7.16 -15.52 -10.36
C LEU A 201 -6.68 -16.37 -11.55
N CYS A 202 -7.57 -16.60 -12.53
CA CYS A 202 -7.24 -17.24 -13.79
C CYS A 202 -7.65 -16.42 -15.02
N GLY A 203 -8.26 -15.26 -14.83
CA GLY A 203 -8.65 -14.40 -15.95
C GLY A 203 -9.69 -13.35 -15.58
N VAL A 204 -10.24 -12.74 -16.62
CA VAL A 204 -11.37 -11.80 -16.55
C VAL A 204 -12.45 -12.18 -17.58
N GLU A 205 -13.69 -11.85 -17.28
CA GLU A 205 -14.81 -11.90 -18.21
C GLU A 205 -15.26 -10.47 -18.50
N PHE A 206 -15.39 -10.13 -19.76
CA PHE A 206 -15.91 -8.84 -20.20
C PHE A 206 -17.43 -8.83 -20.26
N SER A 207 -18.01 -7.63 -20.33
CA SER A 207 -19.49 -7.45 -20.34
C SER A 207 -20.19 -8.04 -21.57
N ASP A 208 -19.44 -8.36 -22.63
CA ASP A 208 -19.94 -9.03 -23.84
C ASP A 208 -19.81 -10.57 -23.78
N GLY A 209 -19.34 -11.12 -22.66
CA GLY A 209 -19.16 -12.55 -22.44
C GLY A 209 -17.80 -13.11 -22.92
N GLU A 210 -16.97 -12.30 -23.59
CA GLU A 210 -15.59 -12.73 -23.92
C GLU A 210 -14.78 -12.92 -22.63
N THR A 211 -13.92 -13.92 -22.63
CA THR A 211 -13.00 -14.17 -21.50
C THR A 211 -11.56 -14.00 -21.94
N LEU A 212 -10.72 -13.51 -21.01
CA LEU A 212 -9.29 -13.38 -21.20
C LEU A 212 -8.56 -14.09 -20.07
N ALA A 213 -7.78 -15.11 -20.41
CA ALA A 213 -6.97 -15.82 -19.42
C ALA A 213 -5.78 -14.95 -18.96
N LEU A 214 -5.58 -14.86 -17.65
CA LEU A 214 -4.53 -14.10 -16.99
C LEU A 214 -4.00 -14.87 -15.78
N ASP A 215 -2.73 -14.75 -15.50
CA ASP A 215 -2.10 -15.28 -14.29
C ASP A 215 -2.11 -14.25 -13.14
N GLY A 216 -2.26 -12.96 -13.46
CA GLY A 216 -2.26 -11.85 -12.51
C GLY A 216 -3.02 -10.62 -13.04
N LEU A 217 -3.50 -9.79 -12.13
CA LEU A 217 -4.20 -8.52 -12.41
C LEU A 217 -3.80 -7.46 -11.37
#